data_aa1a8382a32dc3526ef5ab4056ab74af
#
_entry.id   aa1a8382a32dc3526ef5ab4056ab74af
#
_cell.length_a   1.000
_cell.length_b   1.000
_cell.length_c   1.000
_cell.angle_alpha   90.00
_cell.angle_beta   90.00
_cell.angle_gamma   90.00
#
_symmetry.space_group_name_H-M   'P 1'
#
loop_
_entity.id
_entity.type
_entity.pdbx_description
1 polymer ?
#
loop_
_entity_poly.entity_id
_entity_poly.type
_entity_poly.pdbx_seq_one_letter_code
_entity_poly.pdbx_strand_id
1 'polypeptide(L)'
;MIKVYVIESLFDQSWYTGMALDANKRLQEHNSGKNRFTKGHRPWKIIYTEECPDWTSGRKREKYLKSAAGKKWLIKYIEQSGDTSSLPD
;
A
#
# COMPACT_ATOMS: atom_id res chain seq x y z
N MET A 1 -2.14 -9.24 14.61
CA MET A 1 -1.31 -9.21 13.38
C MET A 1 -1.18 -7.80 12.90
N ILE A 2 -0.03 -7.48 12.36
CA ILE A 2 0.24 -6.17 11.79
C ILE A 2 0.00 -6.26 10.29
N LYS A 3 -0.65 -5.25 9.73
CA LYS A 3 -0.83 -5.17 8.28
C LYS A 3 0.21 -4.23 7.69
N VAL A 4 0.93 -4.71 6.70
CA VAL A 4 1.72 -3.85 5.81
C VAL A 4 0.83 -3.58 4.62
N TYR A 5 0.66 -2.32 4.27
CA TYR A 5 -0.26 -1.94 3.19
C TYR A 5 0.44 -1.01 2.21
N VAL A 6 -0.02 -1.07 0.96
CA VAL A 6 0.41 -0.13 -0.07
C VAL A 6 -0.85 0.52 -0.64
N ILE A 7 -0.84 1.83 -0.67
CA ILE A 7 -1.93 2.59 -1.27
C ILE A 7 -1.43 3.34 -2.48
N GLU A 8 -2.31 3.52 -3.45
CA GLU A 8 -2.01 4.22 -4.69
C GLU A 8 -2.89 5.46 -4.80
N SER A 9 -2.26 6.57 -5.17
CA SER A 9 -2.98 7.81 -5.40
C SER A 9 -3.80 7.70 -6.69
N LEU A 10 -5.08 8.03 -6.61
CA LEU A 10 -5.92 8.13 -7.80
C LEU A 10 -5.68 9.43 -8.54
N PHE A 11 -4.94 10.35 -7.92
CA PHE A 11 -4.63 11.63 -8.53
C PHE A 11 -3.38 11.56 -9.42
N ASP A 12 -2.30 10.94 -8.91
CA ASP A 12 -1.03 10.94 -9.65
C ASP A 12 -0.33 9.57 -9.67
N GLN A 13 -1.00 8.52 -9.20
CA GLN A 13 -0.50 7.13 -9.18
C GLN A 13 0.74 6.92 -8.31
N SER A 14 1.05 7.83 -7.42
CA SER A 14 2.14 7.59 -6.46
C SER A 14 1.72 6.52 -5.46
N TRP A 15 2.72 5.85 -4.89
CA TRP A 15 2.52 4.80 -3.91
C TRP A 15 3.01 5.23 -2.54
N TYR A 16 2.29 4.82 -1.51
CA TYR A 16 2.69 5.00 -0.13
C TYR A 16 2.56 3.67 0.58
N THR A 17 3.61 3.26 1.30
CA THR A 17 3.65 2.01 2.04
C THR A 17 3.69 2.31 3.53
N GLY A 18 2.85 1.64 4.30
CA GLY A 18 2.81 1.83 5.73
C GLY A 18 2.44 0.55 6.47
N MET A 19 2.32 0.68 7.78
CA MET A 19 1.93 -0.40 8.67
C MET A 19 0.80 0.04 9.58
N ALA A 20 -0.11 -0.86 9.89
CA ALA A 20 -1.22 -0.56 10.78
C ALA A 20 -1.85 -1.85 11.28
N LEU A 21 -2.60 -1.74 12.37
CA LEU A 21 -3.42 -2.86 12.83
C LEU A 21 -4.64 -3.01 11.91
N ASP A 22 -5.17 -1.91 11.41
CA ASP A 22 -6.35 -1.89 10.55
C ASP A 22 -6.05 -1.02 9.33
N ALA A 23 -5.80 -1.67 8.21
CA ALA A 23 -5.42 -0.96 6.98
C ALA A 23 -6.57 -0.12 6.43
N ASN A 24 -7.81 -0.59 6.55
CA ASN A 24 -8.96 0.18 6.06
C ASN A 24 -9.17 1.47 6.84
N LYS A 25 -9.00 1.39 8.16
CA LYS A 25 -9.09 2.58 8.99
C LYS A 25 -8.00 3.58 8.65
N ARG A 26 -6.79 3.08 8.40
CA ARG A 26 -5.69 3.95 8.04
C ARG A 26 -5.92 4.59 6.66
N LEU A 27 -6.51 3.84 5.73
CA LEU A 27 -6.88 4.41 4.44
C LEU A 27 -7.85 5.58 4.60
N GLN A 28 -8.83 5.43 5.48
CA GLN A 28 -9.76 6.52 5.75
C GLN A 28 -9.04 7.75 6.30
N GLU A 29 -8.05 7.54 7.16
CA GLU A 29 -7.24 8.63 7.70
C GLU A 29 -6.44 9.34 6.62
N HIS A 30 -5.83 8.56 5.71
CA HIS A 30 -5.10 9.17 4.59
C HIS A 30 -6.04 10.00 3.72
N ASN A 31 -7.23 9.47 3.45
CA ASN A 31 -8.18 10.18 2.60
C ASN A 31 -8.85 11.37 3.30
N SER A 32 -8.80 11.41 4.62
CA SER A 32 -9.32 12.56 5.37
C SER A 32 -8.33 13.72 5.42
N GLY A 33 -7.09 13.50 4.98
CA GLY A 33 -6.07 14.54 4.98
C GLY A 33 -5.30 14.67 6.27
N LYS A 34 -5.40 13.67 7.16
CA LYS A 34 -4.67 13.71 8.44
C LYS A 34 -3.17 13.52 8.29
N ASN A 35 -2.74 12.82 7.26
CA ASN A 35 -1.33 12.54 7.06
C ASN A 35 -0.71 13.60 6.14
N ARG A 36 0.34 14.25 6.62
CA ARG A 36 0.99 15.34 5.91
C ARG A 36 1.53 14.90 4.54
N PHE A 37 2.07 13.68 4.46
CA PHE A 37 2.72 13.21 3.23
C PHE A 37 1.72 12.77 2.17
N THR A 38 0.56 12.27 2.58
CA THR A 38 -0.43 11.74 1.63
C THR A 38 -1.53 12.74 1.31
N LYS A 39 -1.62 13.81 2.06
CA LYS A 39 -2.69 14.80 1.95
C LYS A 39 -2.81 15.39 0.54
N GLY A 40 -1.69 15.69 -0.08
CA GLY A 40 -1.68 16.32 -1.41
C GLY A 40 -1.92 15.38 -2.57
N HIS A 41 -2.00 14.07 -2.31
CA HIS A 41 -2.15 13.05 -3.35
C HIS A 41 -3.49 12.30 -3.26
N ARG A 42 -4.42 12.84 -2.49
CA ARG A 42 -5.74 12.22 -2.34
C ARG A 42 -6.53 12.28 -3.64
N PRO A 43 -7.45 11.31 -3.84
CA PRO A 43 -7.78 10.19 -2.95
C PRO A 43 -6.88 8.98 -3.19
N TRP A 44 -6.84 8.10 -2.19
CA TRP A 44 -6.01 6.90 -2.20
C TRP A 44 -6.89 5.65 -2.21
N LYS A 45 -6.35 4.57 -2.80
CA LYS A 45 -6.96 3.25 -2.70
C LYS A 45 -5.90 2.24 -2.27
N ILE A 46 -6.32 1.19 -1.57
CA ILE A 46 -5.43 0.09 -1.21
C ILE A 46 -5.22 -0.78 -2.44
N ILE A 47 -3.95 -1.05 -2.78
CA ILE A 47 -3.61 -1.96 -3.87
C ILE A 47 -2.96 -3.25 -3.38
N TYR A 48 -2.52 -3.30 -2.11
CA TYR A 48 -1.89 -4.48 -1.57
C TYR A 48 -1.90 -4.43 -0.05
N THR A 49 -2.18 -5.57 0.59
CA THR A 49 -2.02 -5.74 2.03
C THR A 49 -1.40 -7.10 2.30
N GLU A 50 -0.68 -7.17 3.40
CA GLU A 50 -0.04 -8.41 3.82
C GLU A 50 0.01 -8.41 5.34
N GLU A 51 -0.23 -9.56 5.96
CA GLU A 51 -0.18 -9.69 7.40
C GLU A 51 1.20 -10.14 7.84
N CYS A 52 1.69 -9.53 8.92
CA CYS A 52 2.94 -9.90 9.54
C CYS A 52 2.68 -10.19 11.02
N PRO A 53 3.43 -11.12 11.63
CA PRO A 53 3.15 -11.51 13.02
C PRO A 53 3.43 -10.42 14.04
N ASP A 54 4.37 -9.52 13.76
CA ASP A 54 4.74 -8.49 14.71
C ASP A 54 5.27 -7.25 14.00
N TRP A 55 5.53 -6.20 14.77
CA TRP A 55 6.01 -4.93 14.22
C TRP A 55 7.39 -5.05 13.57
N THR A 56 8.25 -5.90 14.13
CA THR A 56 9.60 -6.07 13.59
C THR A 56 9.56 -6.65 12.18
N SER A 57 8.79 -7.73 12.00
CA SER A 57 8.61 -8.34 10.68
C SER A 57 7.96 -7.37 9.72
N GLY A 58 6.94 -6.64 10.20
CA GLY A 58 6.24 -5.66 9.39
C GLY A 58 7.18 -4.57 8.90
N ARG A 59 8.06 -4.09 9.79
CA ARG A 59 9.02 -3.04 9.44
C ARG A 59 9.97 -3.49 8.35
N LYS A 60 10.46 -4.73 8.44
CA LYS A 60 11.34 -5.28 7.41
C LYS A 60 10.64 -5.35 6.07
N ARG A 61 9.38 -5.78 6.08
CA ARG A 61 8.61 -5.91 4.86
C ARG A 61 8.29 -4.55 4.26
N GLU A 62 7.95 -3.59 5.10
CA GLU A 62 7.69 -2.22 4.67
C GLU A 62 8.91 -1.65 3.94
N LYS A 63 10.09 -1.81 4.52
CA LYS A 63 11.31 -1.32 3.90
C LYS A 63 11.58 -1.98 2.56
N TYR A 64 11.34 -3.30 2.48
CA TYR A 64 11.51 -4.01 1.23
C TYR A 64 10.58 -3.47 0.14
N LEU A 65 9.30 -3.29 0.49
CA LEU A 65 8.32 -2.83 -0.48
C LEU A 65 8.58 -1.39 -0.95
N LYS A 66 9.29 -0.60 -0.15
CA LYS A 66 9.70 0.76 -0.54
C LYS A 66 10.91 0.76 -1.45
N SER A 67 11.66 -0.33 -1.50
CA SER A 67 12.86 -0.42 -2.34
C SER A 67 12.47 -0.64 -3.80
N ALA A 68 13.44 -0.40 -4.70
CA ALA A 68 13.21 -0.65 -6.12
C ALA A 68 12.87 -2.11 -6.40
N ALA A 69 13.57 -3.03 -5.71
CA ALA A 69 13.31 -4.46 -5.88
C ALA A 69 11.90 -4.82 -5.41
N GLY A 70 11.48 -4.26 -4.28
CA GLY A 70 10.14 -4.51 -3.75
C GLY A 70 9.05 -3.97 -4.65
N LYS A 71 9.26 -2.80 -5.22
CA LYS A 71 8.29 -2.22 -6.16
C LYS A 71 8.15 -3.10 -7.40
N LYS A 72 9.26 -3.59 -7.94
CA LYS A 72 9.22 -4.51 -9.08
C LYS A 72 8.47 -5.78 -8.72
N TRP A 73 8.75 -6.34 -7.54
CA TRP A 73 8.07 -7.54 -7.07
C TRP A 73 6.57 -7.29 -6.98
N LEU A 74 6.17 -6.16 -6.41
CA LEU A 74 4.76 -5.86 -6.21
C LEU A 74 4.04 -5.65 -7.54
N ILE A 75 4.65 -4.98 -8.49
CA ILE A 75 4.07 -4.80 -9.82
C ILE A 75 3.80 -6.15 -10.45
N LYS A 76 4.77 -7.07 -10.40
CA LYS A 76 4.58 -8.41 -10.93
C LYS A 76 3.50 -9.17 -10.19
N TYR A 77 3.48 -9.06 -8.87
CA TYR A 77 2.47 -9.72 -8.06
C TYR A 77 1.07 -9.27 -8.46
N ILE A 78 0.86 -7.98 -8.59
CA ILE A 78 -0.44 -7.42 -8.96
C ILE A 78 -0.84 -7.89 -10.35
N GLU A 79 0.10 -7.91 -11.29
CA GLU A 79 -0.17 -8.37 -12.67
C GLU A 79 -0.50 -9.85 -12.73
N GLN A 80 0.11 -10.66 -11.87
CA GLN A 80 -0.05 -12.11 -11.88
C GLN A 80 -1.16 -12.61 -10.97
N SER A 81 -1.65 -11.77 -10.06
CA SER A 81 -2.59 -12.20 -9.04
C SER A 81 -3.97 -12.56 -9.58
N GLY A 82 -4.16 -12.41 -10.84
CA GLY A 82 -5.44 -12.73 -11.45
C GLY A 82 -6.47 -11.63 -11.31
N ASP A 83 -6.11 -10.53 -10.74
CA ASP A 83 -7.01 -9.39 -10.63
C ASP A 83 -7.08 -8.67 -11.97
N THR A 84 -7.22 -9.46 -13.00
CA THR A 84 -7.29 -8.96 -14.36
C THR A 84 -8.54 -8.15 -14.60
N SER A 85 -9.53 -8.34 -13.74
CA SER A 85 -10.76 -7.55 -13.84
C SER A 85 -10.52 -6.06 -13.62
N SER A 86 -9.44 -5.73 -12.93
CA SER A 86 -9.11 -4.34 -12.68
C SER A 86 -8.14 -3.77 -13.71
N LEU A 87 -7.64 -4.61 -14.61
CA LEU A 87 -6.72 -4.17 -15.63
C LEU A 87 -7.46 -3.77 -16.89
N PRO A 88 -7.07 -2.67 -17.52
CA PRO A 88 -7.64 -2.36 -18.83
C PRO A 88 -7.15 -3.40 -19.82
N ASP A 89 -8.02 -3.88 -20.58
CA ASP A 89 -7.68 -4.90 -21.58
C ASP A 89 -6.95 -4.29 -22.78
#